data_5731b16a37ccf31363ffa3c9d317540b
#
_entry.id   5731b16a37ccf31363ffa3c9d317540b
#
_cell.length_a   1.000
_cell.length_b   1.000
_cell.length_c   1.000
_cell.angle_alpha   90.00
_cell.angle_beta   90.00
_cell.angle_gamma   90.00
#
_symmetry.space_group_name_H-M   'P 1'
#
loop_
_entity.id
_entity.type
_entity.pdbx_description
1 polymer ?
#
loop_
_entity_poly.entity_id
_entity_poly.type
_entity_poly.pdbx_seq_one_letter_code
_entity_poly.pdbx_strand_id
1 'polypeptide(L)'
;RKGYENDCRDKIRKILGDIPKPGQATLDNTEVGFWIAPDQWMIKAPKSTHELLANNLKSFFLNTASITEQSGAWVCFDLTGSGVSEVMERLCAAPIRKMEVGEARRTTIHQLSCFVLCLKYQTHIRIFGPRASAATLHHAFIIAAKSCA
;
A
#
# COMPACT_ATOMS: atom_id res chain seq x y z
N ARG A 1 4.52 7.49 19.38
CA ARG A 1 3.92 8.02 20.62
C ARG A 1 4.72 9.24 21.06
N LYS A 2 4.05 10.19 21.73
CA LYS A 2 4.67 11.43 22.18
C LYS A 2 5.91 11.15 23.07
N GLY A 3 7.04 11.77 22.72
CA GLY A 3 8.33 11.59 23.38
C GLY A 3 9.18 10.42 22.87
N TYR A 4 8.67 9.60 21.95
CA TYR A 4 9.38 8.45 21.37
C TYR A 4 9.52 8.54 19.84
N GLU A 5 9.32 9.73 19.26
CA GLU A 5 9.25 9.92 17.80
C GLU A 5 10.54 9.49 17.10
N ASN A 6 11.69 9.88 17.65
CA ASN A 6 13.00 9.54 17.05
C ASN A 6 13.26 8.03 17.15
N ASP A 7 13.03 7.42 18.30
CA ASP A 7 13.20 5.98 18.49
C ASP A 7 12.27 5.17 17.59
N CYS A 8 11.02 5.61 17.43
CA CYS A 8 10.07 5.02 16.49
C CYS A 8 10.59 5.11 15.05
N ARG A 9 11.09 6.27 14.62
CA ARG A 9 11.64 6.48 13.28
C ARG A 9 12.87 5.61 13.01
N ASP A 10 13.77 5.47 13.98
CA ASP A 10 14.94 4.60 13.85
C ASP A 10 14.54 3.13 13.74
N LYS A 11 13.50 2.71 14.46
CA LYS A 11 12.93 1.36 14.32
C LYS A 11 12.27 1.14 12.96
N ILE A 12 11.54 2.13 12.42
CA ILE A 12 10.98 2.06 11.07
C ILE A 12 12.10 1.88 10.02
N ARG A 13 13.18 2.66 10.11
CA ARG A 13 14.33 2.52 9.19
C ARG A 13 14.94 1.12 9.22
N LYS A 14 15.02 0.48 10.39
CA LYS A 14 15.55 -0.88 10.52
C LYS A 14 14.70 -1.92 9.79
N ILE A 15 13.39 -1.70 9.68
CA ILE A 15 12.46 -2.63 9.01
C ILE A 15 12.34 -2.31 7.52
N LEU A 16 12.15 -1.04 7.18
CA LEU A 16 11.81 -0.61 5.83
C LEU A 16 13.00 -0.08 5.02
N GLY A 17 14.18 0.06 5.63
CA GLY A 17 15.35 0.71 5.02
C GLY A 17 15.31 2.22 5.08
N ASP A 18 14.15 2.82 4.87
CA ASP A 18 13.90 4.27 5.02
C ASP A 18 12.51 4.52 5.61
N ILE A 19 12.21 5.78 5.91
CA ILE A 19 10.90 6.22 6.38
C ILE A 19 10.10 6.75 5.20
N PRO A 20 9.00 6.09 4.79
CA PRO A 20 8.15 6.62 3.74
C PRO A 20 7.61 8.00 4.10
N LYS A 21 7.88 9.00 3.26
CA LYS A 21 7.33 10.35 3.35
C LYS A 21 5.90 10.39 2.77
N PRO A 22 5.14 11.49 2.98
CA PRO A 22 3.85 11.66 2.32
C PRO A 22 3.93 11.38 0.82
N GLY A 23 3.08 10.49 0.34
CA GLY A 23 3.05 10.08 -1.06
C GLY A 23 4.11 9.05 -1.48
N GLN A 24 4.83 8.46 -0.53
CA GLN A 24 5.91 7.50 -0.81
C GLN A 24 5.68 6.14 -0.16
N ALA A 25 6.27 5.13 -0.77
CA ALA A 25 6.43 3.77 -0.28
C ALA A 25 7.91 3.34 -0.37
N THR A 26 8.34 2.43 0.51
CA THR A 26 9.61 1.71 0.41
C THR A 26 9.34 0.35 -0.20
N LEU A 27 10.11 -0.04 -1.22
CA LEU A 27 9.89 -1.26 -2.01
C LEU A 27 11.07 -2.24 -1.94
N ASP A 28 12.20 -1.82 -1.35
CA ASP A 28 13.48 -2.54 -1.46
C ASP A 28 13.60 -3.74 -0.50
N ASN A 29 12.72 -3.83 0.48
CA ASN A 29 12.73 -4.90 1.47
C ASN A 29 11.54 -5.87 1.26
N THR A 30 11.58 -7.01 1.96
CA THR A 30 10.47 -7.96 2.01
C THR A 30 9.20 -7.31 2.58
N GLU A 31 9.39 -6.44 3.57
CA GLU A 31 8.37 -5.57 4.11
C GLU A 31 8.25 -4.30 3.28
N VAL A 32 7.09 -4.09 2.70
CA VAL A 32 6.73 -2.85 1.99
C VAL A 32 6.03 -1.93 2.97
N GLY A 33 6.54 -0.72 3.12
CA GLY A 33 5.92 0.31 3.94
C GLY A 33 5.45 1.49 3.10
N PHE A 34 4.31 2.08 3.43
CA PHE A 34 3.86 3.32 2.81
C PHE A 34 3.17 4.24 3.80
N TRP A 35 3.29 5.54 3.53
CA TRP A 35 2.67 6.57 4.34
C TRP A 35 1.15 6.60 4.14
N ILE A 36 0.38 6.69 5.22
CA ILE A 36 -1.08 6.76 5.18
C ILE A 36 -1.65 8.04 5.80
N ALA A 37 -0.98 8.57 6.82
CA ALA A 37 -1.34 9.82 7.50
C ALA A 37 -0.13 10.34 8.31
N PRO A 38 -0.16 11.55 8.87
CA PRO A 38 0.87 12.03 9.78
C PRO A 38 1.18 11.01 10.88
N ASP A 39 2.46 10.65 11.00
CA ASP A 39 2.98 9.65 11.95
C ASP A 39 2.29 8.27 11.87
N GLN A 40 1.77 7.93 10.69
CA GLN A 40 1.12 6.63 10.44
C GLN A 40 1.62 6.01 9.13
N TRP A 41 1.98 4.75 9.21
CA TRP A 41 2.44 3.94 8.07
C TRP A 41 1.70 2.62 8.05
N MET A 42 1.43 2.12 6.85
CA MET A 42 1.00 0.74 6.65
C MET A 42 2.22 -0.10 6.27
N ILE A 43 2.37 -1.26 6.91
CA ILE A 43 3.44 -2.23 6.61
C ILE A 43 2.78 -3.50 6.09
N LYS A 44 3.24 -3.96 4.94
CA LYS A 44 2.80 -5.19 4.29
C LYS A 44 3.98 -6.12 4.11
N ALA A 45 3.80 -7.39 4.47
CA ALA A 45 4.74 -8.47 4.17
C ALA A 45 4.01 -9.72 3.64
N PRO A 46 4.72 -10.66 2.98
CA PRO A 46 4.11 -11.91 2.54
C PRO A 46 3.69 -12.76 3.74
N LYS A 47 2.45 -13.25 3.74
CA LYS A 47 1.94 -14.08 4.84
C LYS A 47 2.73 -15.37 5.03
N SER A 48 3.22 -15.98 3.95
CA SER A 48 4.00 -17.22 3.96
C SER A 48 5.28 -17.15 4.80
N THR A 49 5.86 -15.96 4.96
CA THR A 49 7.11 -15.74 5.71
C THR A 49 6.90 -14.87 6.96
N HIS A 50 5.76 -14.19 7.09
CA HIS A 50 5.47 -13.21 8.13
C HIS A 50 4.09 -13.41 8.74
N GLU A 51 3.71 -14.65 9.07
CA GLU A 51 2.39 -14.95 9.62
C GLU A 51 2.08 -14.18 10.90
N LEU A 52 3.07 -13.97 11.76
CA LEU A 52 2.94 -13.25 13.03
C LEU A 52 3.49 -11.81 12.95
N LEU A 53 3.45 -11.17 11.77
CA LEU A 53 4.02 -9.84 11.56
C LEU A 53 3.58 -8.84 12.63
N ALA A 54 2.28 -8.74 12.90
CA ALA A 54 1.75 -7.78 13.87
C ALA A 54 2.29 -8.01 15.28
N ASN A 55 2.43 -9.27 15.71
CA ASN A 55 2.98 -9.62 17.02
C ASN A 55 4.47 -9.29 17.10
N ASN A 56 5.23 -9.60 16.06
CA ASN A 56 6.65 -9.30 15.96
C ASN A 56 6.88 -7.77 16.00
N LEU A 57 6.08 -7.01 15.25
CA LEU A 57 6.14 -5.55 15.27
C LEU A 57 5.75 -4.97 16.64
N LYS A 58 4.73 -5.52 17.33
CA LYS A 58 4.37 -5.09 18.70
C LYS A 58 5.56 -5.29 19.65
N SER A 59 6.20 -6.45 19.60
CA SER A 59 7.38 -6.76 20.42
C SER A 59 8.57 -5.87 20.09
N PHE A 60 8.79 -5.57 18.80
CA PHE A 60 9.89 -4.73 18.36
C PHE A 60 9.70 -3.24 18.70
N PHE A 61 8.50 -2.71 18.47
CA PHE A 61 8.19 -1.30 18.75
C PHE A 61 7.92 -1.02 20.22
N LEU A 62 7.43 -1.99 20.98
CA LEU A 62 7.09 -1.84 22.40
C LEU A 62 6.24 -0.57 22.65
N ASN A 63 6.77 0.35 23.47
CA ASN A 63 6.08 1.58 23.84
C ASN A 63 6.26 2.73 22.83
N THR A 64 7.06 2.55 21.77
CA THR A 64 7.37 3.63 20.82
C THR A 64 6.26 3.86 19.80
N ALA A 65 5.52 2.81 19.43
CA ALA A 65 4.39 2.90 18.51
C ALA A 65 3.20 2.05 18.96
N SER A 66 2.05 2.30 18.35
CA SER A 66 0.87 1.43 18.44
C SER A 66 0.78 0.62 17.14
N ILE A 67 0.67 -0.70 17.27
CA ILE A 67 0.58 -1.61 16.13
C ILE A 67 -0.81 -2.23 16.11
N THR A 68 -1.50 -2.08 14.98
CA THR A 68 -2.82 -2.68 14.75
C THR A 68 -2.78 -3.55 13.51
N GLU A 69 -3.14 -4.80 13.65
CA GLU A 69 -3.27 -5.70 12.51
C GLU A 69 -4.45 -5.30 11.63
N GLN A 70 -4.22 -5.22 10.31
CA GLN A 70 -5.19 -4.79 9.30
C GLN A 70 -5.46 -5.86 8.23
N SER A 71 -4.98 -7.08 8.42
CA SER A 71 -5.14 -8.18 7.46
C SER A 71 -6.60 -8.53 7.15
N GLY A 72 -7.49 -8.30 8.11
CA GLY A 72 -8.94 -8.47 7.95
C GLY A 72 -9.66 -7.30 7.28
N ALA A 73 -9.05 -6.12 7.23
CA ALA A 73 -9.68 -4.89 6.73
C ALA A 73 -9.36 -4.61 5.26
N TRP A 74 -8.20 -5.03 4.76
CA TRP A 74 -7.70 -4.69 3.44
C TRP A 74 -7.49 -5.93 2.56
N VAL A 75 -7.76 -5.74 1.25
CA VAL A 75 -7.37 -6.66 0.18
C VAL A 75 -6.33 -5.97 -0.69
N CYS A 76 -5.40 -6.78 -1.22
CA CYS A 76 -4.33 -6.32 -2.10
C CYS A 76 -4.51 -6.91 -3.48
N PHE A 77 -4.53 -6.06 -4.51
CA PHE A 77 -4.55 -6.45 -5.92
C PHE A 77 -3.28 -5.95 -6.60
N ASP A 78 -2.71 -6.77 -7.45
CA ASP A 78 -1.64 -6.37 -8.36
C ASP A 78 -2.17 -6.38 -9.79
N LEU A 79 -2.19 -5.20 -10.44
CA LEU A 79 -2.47 -5.06 -11.86
C LEU A 79 -1.12 -4.97 -12.60
N THR A 80 -0.93 -5.84 -13.59
CA THR A 80 0.31 -5.93 -14.35
C THR A 80 0.03 -5.98 -15.86
N GLY A 81 0.93 -5.42 -16.65
CA GLY A 81 0.86 -5.41 -18.10
C GLY A 81 0.92 -4.01 -18.71
N SER A 82 1.04 -3.93 -20.03
CA SER A 82 1.18 -2.66 -20.75
C SER A 82 -0.07 -1.76 -20.70
N GLY A 83 -1.27 -2.36 -20.52
CA GLY A 83 -2.55 -1.63 -20.47
C GLY A 83 -2.95 -1.16 -19.05
N VAL A 84 -2.10 -1.32 -18.04
CA VAL A 84 -2.45 -0.99 -16.66
C VAL A 84 -2.80 0.49 -16.49
N SER A 85 -2.09 1.38 -17.17
CA SER A 85 -2.36 2.82 -17.09
C SER A 85 -3.75 3.17 -17.61
N GLU A 86 -4.15 2.61 -18.76
CA GLU A 86 -5.47 2.81 -19.37
C GLU A 86 -6.59 2.29 -18.46
N VAL A 87 -6.41 1.11 -17.90
CA VAL A 87 -7.37 0.51 -16.97
C VAL A 87 -7.56 1.41 -15.74
N MET A 88 -6.46 1.86 -15.13
CA MET A 88 -6.52 2.67 -13.93
C MET A 88 -7.09 4.07 -14.17
N GLU A 89 -6.83 4.69 -15.32
CA GLU A 89 -7.39 6.01 -15.69
C GLU A 89 -8.93 5.97 -15.83
N ARG A 90 -9.51 4.81 -16.15
CA ARG A 90 -10.97 4.62 -16.17
C ARG A 90 -11.57 4.46 -14.77
N LEU A 91 -10.76 4.08 -13.80
CA LEU A 91 -11.22 3.69 -12.47
C LEU A 91 -10.98 4.73 -11.39
N CYS A 92 -9.95 5.57 -11.55
CA CYS A 92 -9.60 6.54 -10.51
C CYS A 92 -8.97 7.81 -11.09
N ALA A 93 -9.01 8.89 -10.29
CA ALA A 93 -8.44 10.18 -10.65
C ALA A 93 -6.93 10.31 -10.32
N ALA A 94 -6.29 9.25 -9.81
CA ALA A 94 -4.85 9.28 -9.56
C ALA A 94 -4.08 9.40 -10.89
N PRO A 95 -3.01 10.24 -10.94
CA PRO A 95 -2.27 10.48 -12.19
C PRO A 95 -1.32 9.31 -12.51
N ILE A 96 -1.87 8.13 -12.78
CA ILE A 96 -1.13 6.85 -12.91
C ILE A 96 0.02 6.95 -13.90
N ARG A 97 -0.17 7.61 -15.05
CA ARG A 97 0.89 7.78 -16.07
C ARG A 97 2.07 8.63 -15.61
N LYS A 98 1.88 9.43 -14.55
CA LYS A 98 2.91 10.32 -13.98
C LYS A 98 3.49 9.79 -12.68
N MET A 99 2.94 8.69 -12.15
CA MET A 99 3.45 8.11 -10.92
C MET A 99 4.79 7.44 -11.16
N GLU A 100 5.76 7.80 -10.35
CA GLU A 100 7.08 7.17 -10.32
C GLU A 100 7.09 5.92 -9.43
N VAL A 101 8.08 5.07 -9.63
CA VAL A 101 8.27 3.88 -8.78
C VAL A 101 8.50 4.31 -7.34
N GLY A 102 7.79 3.69 -6.40
CA GLY A 102 7.81 4.06 -4.99
C GLY A 102 6.82 5.19 -4.62
N GLU A 103 6.07 5.75 -5.57
CA GLU A 103 4.95 6.62 -5.19
C GLU A 103 3.76 5.83 -4.67
N ALA A 104 3.13 6.39 -3.61
CA ALA A 104 1.91 5.88 -3.00
C ALA A 104 0.87 6.99 -2.93
N ARG A 105 -0.34 6.74 -3.40
CA ARG A 105 -1.43 7.71 -3.43
C ARG A 105 -2.69 7.14 -2.83
N ARG A 106 -3.39 7.96 -2.03
CA ARG A 106 -4.77 7.66 -1.65
C ARG A 106 -5.70 8.19 -2.74
N THR A 107 -6.61 7.35 -3.21
CA THR A 107 -7.56 7.69 -4.26
C THR A 107 -8.88 6.98 -4.02
N THR A 108 -9.87 7.29 -4.86
CA THR A 108 -11.16 6.61 -4.86
C THR A 108 -11.26 5.76 -6.12
N ILE A 109 -11.52 4.47 -5.95
CA ILE A 109 -11.81 3.53 -7.03
C ILE A 109 -13.23 3.02 -6.84
N HIS A 110 -14.09 3.23 -7.82
CA HIS A 110 -15.50 2.82 -7.74
C HIS A 110 -16.19 3.27 -6.43
N GLN A 111 -15.95 4.54 -6.03
CA GLN A 111 -16.41 5.17 -4.78
C GLN A 111 -15.82 4.60 -3.49
N LEU A 112 -14.89 3.66 -3.57
CA LEU A 112 -14.20 3.08 -2.43
C LEU A 112 -12.85 3.73 -2.20
N SER A 113 -12.55 4.10 -0.96
CA SER A 113 -11.23 4.66 -0.59
C SER A 113 -10.17 3.57 -0.69
N CYS A 114 -9.19 3.79 -1.58
CA CYS A 114 -8.09 2.86 -1.85
C CYS A 114 -6.74 3.56 -1.74
N PHE A 115 -5.68 2.78 -1.58
CA PHE A 115 -4.31 3.21 -1.82
C PHE A 115 -3.80 2.55 -3.10
N VAL A 116 -3.07 3.32 -3.91
CA VAL A 116 -2.39 2.83 -5.10
C VAL A 116 -0.89 3.09 -4.97
N LEU A 117 -0.09 2.07 -5.27
CA LEU A 117 1.36 2.12 -5.22
C LEU A 117 1.92 1.79 -6.61
N CYS A 118 2.84 2.60 -7.11
CA CYS A 118 3.56 2.31 -8.34
C CYS A 118 4.76 1.41 -8.03
N LEU A 119 4.69 0.14 -8.41
CA LEU A 119 5.77 -0.83 -8.25
C LEU A 119 6.69 -0.87 -9.47
N LYS A 120 6.13 -0.64 -10.67
CA LYS A 120 6.89 -0.49 -11.91
C LYS A 120 6.18 0.50 -12.82
N TYR A 121 6.93 1.43 -13.34
CA TYR A 121 6.42 2.53 -14.16
C TYR A 121 5.45 2.05 -15.24
N GLN A 122 4.22 2.54 -15.20
CA GLN A 122 3.11 2.27 -16.12
C GLN A 122 2.71 0.78 -16.30
N THR A 123 3.40 -0.17 -15.68
CA THR A 123 3.20 -1.60 -15.95
C THR A 123 2.89 -2.46 -14.73
N HIS A 124 3.05 -1.92 -13.51
CA HIS A 124 2.70 -2.64 -12.30
C HIS A 124 2.22 -1.68 -11.21
N ILE A 125 0.93 -1.69 -10.97
CA ILE A 125 0.27 -0.93 -9.91
C ILE A 125 -0.31 -1.89 -8.89
N ARG A 126 0.02 -1.65 -7.61
CA ARG A 126 -0.57 -2.35 -6.47
C ARG A 126 -1.68 -1.52 -5.85
N ILE A 127 -2.81 -2.14 -5.57
CA ILE A 127 -3.97 -1.48 -5.00
C ILE A 127 -4.33 -2.14 -3.66
N PHE A 128 -4.53 -1.33 -2.63
CA PHE A 128 -5.14 -1.75 -1.38
C PHE A 128 -6.53 -1.15 -1.30
N GLY A 129 -7.52 -2.00 -1.14
CA GLY A 129 -8.92 -1.59 -1.01
C GLY A 129 -9.61 -2.28 0.17
N PRO A 130 -10.83 -1.84 0.55
CA PRO A 130 -11.59 -2.48 1.62
C PRO A 130 -11.87 -3.95 1.29
N ARG A 131 -11.52 -4.86 2.19
CA ARG A 131 -11.72 -6.31 1.99
C ARG A 131 -13.19 -6.67 1.80
N ALA A 132 -14.09 -6.00 2.51
CA ALA A 132 -15.53 -6.21 2.36
C ALA A 132 -16.03 -5.95 0.93
N SER A 133 -15.34 -5.14 0.15
CA SER A 133 -15.67 -4.79 -1.23
C SER A 133 -14.74 -5.44 -2.26
N ALA A 134 -14.03 -6.51 -1.88
CA ALA A 134 -13.06 -7.18 -2.75
C ALA A 134 -13.67 -7.62 -4.08
N ALA A 135 -14.85 -8.24 -4.05
CA ALA A 135 -15.56 -8.69 -5.26
C ALA A 135 -15.95 -7.52 -6.16
N THR A 136 -16.42 -6.41 -5.60
CA THR A 136 -16.78 -5.20 -6.33
C THR A 136 -15.55 -4.59 -7.02
N LEU A 137 -14.42 -4.47 -6.32
CA LEU A 137 -13.17 -3.98 -6.89
C LEU A 137 -12.66 -4.89 -7.99
N HIS A 138 -12.62 -6.20 -7.75
CA HIS A 138 -12.21 -7.17 -8.75
C HIS A 138 -13.06 -7.07 -10.03
N HIS A 139 -14.39 -7.00 -9.88
CA HIS A 139 -15.30 -6.84 -11.01
C HIS A 139 -15.03 -5.54 -11.79
N ALA A 140 -14.82 -4.43 -11.09
CA ALA A 140 -14.49 -3.15 -11.72
C ALA A 140 -13.18 -3.23 -12.54
N PHE A 141 -12.15 -3.88 -12.01
CA PHE A 141 -10.89 -4.09 -12.72
C PHE A 141 -11.07 -4.91 -14.01
N ILE A 142 -11.86 -6.01 -13.94
CA ILE A 142 -12.12 -6.86 -15.10
C ILE A 142 -12.90 -6.12 -16.18
N ILE A 143 -13.95 -5.36 -15.81
CA ILE A 143 -14.73 -4.57 -16.77
C ILE A 143 -13.86 -3.51 -17.43
N ALA A 144 -13.09 -2.76 -16.66
CA ALA A 144 -12.19 -1.75 -17.19
C ALA A 144 -11.14 -2.36 -18.13
N ALA A 145 -10.54 -3.50 -17.76
CA ALA A 145 -9.57 -4.20 -18.59
C ALA A 145 -10.18 -4.65 -19.93
N LYS A 146 -11.38 -5.24 -19.91
CA LYS A 146 -12.11 -5.64 -21.12
C LYS A 146 -12.45 -4.44 -22.03
N SER A 147 -12.65 -3.26 -21.47
CA SER A 147 -12.97 -2.06 -22.24
C SER A 147 -11.74 -1.38 -22.83
N CYS A 148 -10.53 -1.80 -22.45
CA CYS A 148 -9.24 -1.32 -22.97
C CYS A 148 -8.59 -2.30 -23.97
N ALA A 149 -9.14 -3.51 -24.10
CA ALA A 149 -8.63 -4.57 -25.01
C ALA A 149 -9.17 -4.37 -26.47
#